data_ad743b9c4dc4cbf4a0c400349171f029
#
_entry.id   ad743b9c4dc4cbf4a0c400349171f029
#
_cell.length_a   1.000
_cell.length_b   1.000
_cell.length_c   1.000
_cell.angle_alpha   90.00
_cell.angle_beta   90.00
_cell.angle_gamma   90.00
#
_symmetry.space_group_name_H-M   'P 1'
#
loop_
_entity.id
_entity.type
_entity.pdbx_description
1 polymer ?
#
loop_
_entity_poly.entity_id
_entity_poly.type
_entity_poly.pdbx_seq_one_letter_code
_entity_poly.pdbx_strand_id
1 'polypeptide(L)'
;MSKEIQNRKFKGGSKYVLDEELAKIVNISIALEMPLLLKGEPGTGKTMLAHAIAEALQMRLIVLNVKSSMKLIDALYQYDTLTRLNDSRFGDSKRDVSNIEDYIKMGKIGQSFASDERVVLLIDEIDKADTDFQDDMLDVLDQMEFDIIEIDKTIQAKNRPVIVITSNAKKDLSDPFLGRCNFHHIAFPEPDMMRKIVEVHFTGIDKELLDSAVRTFYRLREIKGIEKKPATRELINWIRALRSDPDFRVKDLVKGEVPFLGILYKKSPDYAVAQNAVGRFRA
;
A
#
# COMPACT_ATOMS: atom_id res chain seq x y z
N MET A 1 -15.57 24.82 0.33
CA MET A 1 -14.22 24.34 -0.03
C MET A 1 -13.76 25.03 -1.30
N SER A 2 -12.60 25.66 -1.29
CA SER A 2 -12.14 26.53 -2.39
C SER A 2 -11.83 25.69 -3.64
N LYS A 3 -12.23 26.21 -4.82
CA LYS A 3 -11.91 25.69 -6.16
C LYS A 3 -10.40 25.40 -6.37
N GLU A 4 -9.53 25.91 -5.50
CA GLU A 4 -8.09 25.70 -5.53
C GLU A 4 -7.66 24.26 -5.16
N ILE A 5 -8.40 23.54 -4.31
CA ILE A 5 -8.07 22.15 -3.94
C ILE A 5 -8.41 21.18 -5.08
N GLN A 6 -9.45 21.48 -5.87
CA GLN A 6 -9.85 20.65 -7.02
C GLN A 6 -8.85 20.68 -8.19
N ASN A 7 -7.97 21.68 -8.26
CA ASN A 7 -7.02 21.86 -9.37
C ASN A 7 -5.57 21.44 -9.04
N ARG A 8 -5.30 20.88 -7.86
CA ARG A 8 -3.94 20.43 -7.53
C ARG A 8 -3.62 19.16 -8.30
N LYS A 9 -2.58 19.24 -9.14
CA LYS A 9 -2.03 18.08 -9.84
C LYS A 9 -0.99 17.38 -8.95
N PHE A 10 -1.04 16.06 -8.92
CA PHE A 10 0.00 15.24 -8.32
C PHE A 10 1.29 15.38 -9.13
N LYS A 11 2.36 15.82 -8.49
CA LYS A 11 3.70 16.00 -9.07
C LYS A 11 4.78 15.18 -8.35
N GLY A 12 4.36 14.24 -7.50
CA GLY A 12 5.24 13.47 -6.61
C GLY A 12 5.07 13.82 -5.15
N GLY A 13 5.66 13.03 -4.28
CA GLY A 13 5.72 13.26 -2.84
C GLY A 13 7.15 13.44 -2.36
N SER A 14 7.36 13.98 -1.16
CA SER A 14 8.68 14.25 -0.59
C SER A 14 9.55 12.99 -0.47
N LYS A 15 8.92 11.83 -0.31
CA LYS A 15 9.58 10.52 -0.10
C LYS A 15 9.24 9.49 -1.18
N TYR A 16 8.68 9.92 -2.31
CA TYR A 16 8.29 9.02 -3.40
C TYR A 16 8.94 9.47 -4.70
N VAL A 17 9.81 8.64 -5.24
CA VAL A 17 10.44 8.89 -6.54
C VAL A 17 9.44 8.52 -7.62
N LEU A 18 9.02 9.51 -8.39
CA LEU A 18 7.93 9.42 -9.35
C LEU A 18 8.46 9.26 -10.77
N ASP A 19 7.82 8.36 -11.51
CA ASP A 19 7.90 8.27 -12.96
C ASP A 19 6.83 9.18 -13.60
N GLU A 20 7.15 9.79 -14.74
CA GLU A 20 6.24 10.72 -15.45
C GLU A 20 4.95 10.02 -15.92
N GLU A 21 5.03 8.77 -16.37
CA GLU A 21 3.85 8.00 -16.80
C GLU A 21 2.92 7.73 -15.61
N LEU A 22 3.48 7.33 -14.49
CA LEU A 22 2.72 7.13 -13.25
C LEU A 22 2.06 8.44 -12.78
N ALA A 23 2.75 9.58 -12.89
CA ALA A 23 2.16 10.87 -12.56
C ALA A 23 0.94 11.20 -13.45
N LYS A 24 1.05 10.92 -14.75
CA LYS A 24 -0.04 11.15 -15.71
C LYS A 24 -1.27 10.30 -15.37
N ILE A 25 -1.09 8.99 -15.16
CA ILE A 25 -2.23 8.10 -14.87
C ILE A 25 -2.90 8.43 -13.53
N VAL A 26 -2.12 8.80 -12.50
CA VAL A 26 -2.69 9.27 -11.23
C VAL A 26 -3.58 10.50 -11.46
N ASN A 27 -3.08 11.51 -12.17
CA ASN A 27 -3.85 12.74 -12.44
C ASN A 27 -5.08 12.48 -13.31
N ILE A 28 -5.00 11.57 -14.28
CA ILE A 28 -6.14 11.16 -15.12
C ILE A 28 -7.19 10.45 -14.24
N SER A 29 -6.77 9.53 -13.38
CA SER A 29 -7.69 8.82 -12.47
C SER A 29 -8.43 9.78 -11.53
N ILE A 30 -7.71 10.78 -11.00
CA ILE A 30 -8.31 11.82 -10.15
C ILE A 30 -9.32 12.68 -10.95
N ALA A 31 -8.99 13.04 -12.18
CA ALA A 31 -9.83 13.89 -13.05
C ALA A 31 -11.09 13.15 -13.53
N LEU A 32 -10.98 11.86 -13.82
CA LEU A 32 -12.09 11.00 -14.23
C LEU A 32 -12.88 10.46 -13.04
N GLU A 33 -12.42 10.72 -11.81
CA GLU A 33 -13.00 10.18 -10.57
C GLU A 33 -13.12 8.64 -10.57
N MET A 34 -12.19 7.98 -11.28
CA MET A 34 -12.12 6.53 -11.39
C MET A 34 -11.09 5.96 -10.41
N PRO A 35 -11.32 4.77 -9.83
CA PRO A 35 -10.32 4.07 -9.04
C PRO A 35 -9.04 3.80 -9.84
N LEU A 36 -7.88 3.98 -9.20
CA LEU A 36 -6.58 3.62 -9.77
C LEU A 36 -6.12 2.27 -9.20
N LEU A 37 -6.11 1.25 -10.04
CA LEU A 37 -5.60 -0.07 -9.69
C LEU A 37 -4.09 -0.16 -10.00
N LEU A 38 -3.30 -0.41 -8.96
CA LEU A 38 -1.85 -0.60 -9.02
C LEU A 38 -1.51 -2.07 -8.86
N LYS A 39 -0.94 -2.67 -9.89
CA LYS A 39 -0.44 -4.06 -9.86
C LYS A 39 1.10 -4.07 -9.93
N GLY A 40 1.74 -5.01 -9.25
CA GLY A 40 3.21 -5.15 -9.29
C GLY A 40 3.74 -6.02 -8.17
N GLU A 41 5.03 -6.37 -8.24
CA GLU A 41 5.69 -7.17 -7.21
C GLU A 41 5.58 -6.53 -5.80
N PRO A 42 5.64 -7.33 -4.72
CA PRO A 42 5.77 -6.79 -3.37
C PRO A 42 6.99 -5.87 -3.24
N GLY A 43 6.81 -4.72 -2.58
CA GLY A 43 7.91 -3.76 -2.33
C GLY A 43 8.22 -2.81 -3.48
N THR A 44 7.38 -2.73 -4.54
CA THR A 44 7.52 -1.75 -5.63
C THR A 44 7.00 -0.34 -5.29
N GLY A 45 6.47 -0.14 -4.08
CA GLY A 45 6.03 1.19 -3.64
C GLY A 45 4.54 1.50 -3.86
N LYS A 46 3.69 0.51 -4.21
CA LYS A 46 2.24 0.70 -4.46
C LYS A 46 1.52 1.42 -3.30
N THR A 47 1.65 0.89 -2.10
CA THR A 47 1.07 1.50 -0.88
C THR A 47 1.63 2.89 -0.60
N MET A 48 2.94 3.10 -0.84
CA MET A 48 3.61 4.39 -0.66
C MET A 48 3.12 5.46 -1.63
N LEU A 49 2.67 5.07 -2.84
CA LEU A 49 2.09 6.01 -3.79
C LEU A 49 0.81 6.66 -3.23
N ALA A 50 -0.08 5.90 -2.58
CA ALA A 50 -1.28 6.45 -1.96
C ALA A 50 -0.94 7.47 -0.85
N HIS A 51 0.10 7.19 -0.05
CA HIS A 51 0.61 8.16 0.92
C HIS A 51 1.16 9.42 0.25
N ALA A 52 1.92 9.27 -0.84
CA ALA A 52 2.46 10.40 -1.59
C ALA A 52 1.36 11.25 -2.25
N ILE A 53 0.29 10.62 -2.76
CA ILE A 53 -0.88 11.32 -3.30
C ILE A 53 -1.58 12.13 -2.20
N ALA A 54 -1.83 11.51 -1.04
CA ALA A 54 -2.48 12.17 0.09
C ALA A 54 -1.67 13.38 0.59
N GLU A 55 -0.35 13.23 0.73
CA GLU A 55 0.58 14.29 1.12
C GLU A 55 0.56 15.44 0.10
N ALA A 56 0.73 15.14 -1.19
CA ALA A 56 0.82 16.15 -2.25
C ALA A 56 -0.49 16.93 -2.44
N LEU A 57 -1.63 16.27 -2.28
CA LEU A 57 -2.94 16.89 -2.39
C LEU A 57 -3.42 17.49 -1.06
N GLN A 58 -2.69 17.28 0.04
CA GLN A 58 -3.08 17.70 1.40
C GLN A 58 -4.44 17.13 1.82
N MET A 59 -4.67 15.85 1.49
CA MET A 59 -5.89 15.11 1.81
C MET A 59 -5.61 14.10 2.93
N ARG A 60 -6.61 13.84 3.76
CA ARG A 60 -6.56 12.74 4.74
C ARG A 60 -6.52 11.40 4.01
N LEU A 61 -5.59 10.52 4.40
CA LEU A 61 -5.52 9.15 3.92
C LEU A 61 -6.33 8.22 4.84
N ILE A 62 -7.23 7.44 4.24
CA ILE A 62 -7.95 6.35 4.90
C ILE A 62 -7.45 5.05 4.29
N VAL A 63 -7.00 4.11 5.12
CA VAL A 63 -6.41 2.85 4.66
C VAL A 63 -7.29 1.68 5.06
N LEU A 64 -7.74 0.91 4.08
CA LEU A 64 -8.38 -0.38 4.21
C LEU A 64 -7.37 -1.47 3.85
N ASN A 65 -6.87 -2.20 4.85
CA ASN A 65 -6.05 -3.40 4.61
C ASN A 65 -6.97 -4.60 4.44
N VAL A 66 -7.07 -5.11 3.23
CA VAL A 66 -7.95 -6.23 2.90
C VAL A 66 -7.43 -7.53 3.52
N LYS A 67 -8.33 -8.31 4.12
CA LYS A 67 -8.06 -9.63 4.69
C LYS A 67 -8.88 -10.68 3.96
N SER A 68 -8.38 -11.91 3.90
CA SER A 68 -9.05 -13.02 3.22
C SER A 68 -10.43 -13.41 3.79
N SER A 69 -10.69 -13.05 5.05
CA SER A 69 -11.98 -13.32 5.72
C SER A 69 -12.86 -12.08 5.84
N MET A 70 -12.48 -10.96 5.22
CA MET A 70 -13.22 -9.70 5.31
C MET A 70 -14.46 -9.77 4.43
N LYS A 71 -15.60 -9.37 4.99
CA LYS A 71 -16.81 -9.11 4.24
C LYS A 71 -16.93 -7.64 3.91
N LEU A 72 -17.60 -7.28 2.83
CA LEU A 72 -17.78 -5.89 2.43
C LEU A 72 -18.43 -5.05 3.55
N ILE A 73 -19.41 -5.61 4.24
CA ILE A 73 -20.11 -4.94 5.34
C ILE A 73 -19.13 -4.44 6.42
N ASP A 74 -18.04 -5.20 6.72
CA ASP A 74 -17.03 -4.80 7.69
C ASP A 74 -16.24 -3.56 7.26
N ALA A 75 -16.12 -3.37 5.93
CA ALA A 75 -15.47 -2.19 5.35
C ALA A 75 -16.43 -0.98 5.29
N LEU A 76 -17.73 -1.20 5.28
CA LEU A 76 -18.76 -0.16 5.26
C LEU A 76 -19.12 0.30 6.66
N TYR A 77 -19.63 -0.59 7.51
CA TYR A 77 -19.97 -0.31 8.90
C TYR A 77 -20.08 -1.58 9.74
N GLN A 78 -20.14 -1.41 11.03
CA GLN A 78 -20.40 -2.48 12.00
C GLN A 78 -21.41 -1.98 13.03
N TYR A 79 -22.43 -2.80 13.28
CA TYR A 79 -23.37 -2.57 14.37
C TYR A 79 -22.90 -3.30 15.63
N ASP A 80 -22.61 -2.52 16.70
CA ASP A 80 -22.10 -3.04 17.98
C ASP A 80 -23.24 -3.51 18.88
N THR A 81 -23.87 -4.60 18.49
CA THR A 81 -24.98 -5.24 19.21
C THR A 81 -24.60 -5.60 20.64
N LEU A 82 -23.37 -6.06 20.89
CA LEU A 82 -22.91 -6.47 22.22
C LEU A 82 -22.84 -5.27 23.18
N THR A 83 -22.26 -4.16 22.73
CA THR A 83 -22.21 -2.95 23.56
C THR A 83 -23.61 -2.45 23.83
N ARG A 84 -24.50 -2.40 22.85
CA ARG A 84 -25.90 -2.00 23.06
C ARG A 84 -26.64 -2.92 24.05
N LEU A 85 -26.46 -4.22 23.96
CA LEU A 85 -27.06 -5.16 24.89
C LEU A 85 -26.54 -4.95 26.32
N ASN A 86 -25.24 -4.75 26.48
CA ASN A 86 -24.65 -4.47 27.79
C ASN A 86 -25.18 -3.17 28.39
N ASP A 87 -25.23 -2.08 27.60
CA ASP A 87 -25.75 -0.79 28.03
C ASP A 87 -27.23 -0.90 28.44
N SER A 88 -28.04 -1.70 27.74
CA SER A 88 -29.44 -1.92 28.09
C SER A 88 -29.64 -2.70 29.40
N ARG A 89 -28.69 -3.58 29.74
CA ARG A 89 -28.78 -4.42 30.96
C ARG A 89 -28.22 -3.76 32.21
N PHE A 90 -27.15 -3.00 32.05
CA PHE A 90 -26.39 -2.50 33.19
C PHE A 90 -26.57 -1.00 33.45
N GLY A 91 -27.19 -0.26 32.54
CA GLY A 91 -27.67 1.11 32.76
C GLY A 91 -26.61 2.19 33.03
N ASP A 92 -25.33 1.85 32.92
CA ASP A 92 -24.21 2.72 33.30
C ASP A 92 -23.62 3.51 32.12
N SER A 93 -24.19 3.37 30.91
CA SER A 93 -23.62 4.02 29.73
C SER A 93 -24.12 5.46 29.59
N LYS A 94 -23.24 6.33 29.13
CA LYS A 94 -23.57 7.71 28.73
C LYS A 94 -24.33 7.78 27.39
N ARG A 95 -24.62 6.61 26.75
CA ARG A 95 -25.29 6.50 25.46
C ARG A 95 -26.78 6.24 25.67
N ASP A 96 -27.59 6.80 24.80
CA ASP A 96 -29.01 6.47 24.73
C ASP A 96 -29.20 5.12 24.04
N VAL A 97 -29.60 4.10 24.80
CA VAL A 97 -29.83 2.75 24.27
C VAL A 97 -30.93 2.73 23.19
N SER A 98 -31.85 3.69 23.20
CA SER A 98 -32.89 3.79 22.18
C SER A 98 -32.32 4.34 20.84
N ASN A 99 -31.21 5.09 20.88
CA ASN A 99 -30.56 5.60 19.69
C ASN A 99 -29.61 4.56 19.09
N ILE A 100 -30.03 3.87 18.04
CA ILE A 100 -29.23 2.84 17.36
C ILE A 100 -27.98 3.44 16.70
N GLU A 101 -28.03 4.69 16.23
CA GLU A 101 -26.91 5.36 15.57
C GLU A 101 -25.64 5.39 16.46
N ASP A 102 -25.79 5.50 17.79
CA ASP A 102 -24.67 5.53 18.73
C ASP A 102 -23.86 4.22 18.78
N TYR A 103 -24.42 3.15 18.21
CA TYR A 103 -23.84 1.81 18.15
C TYR A 103 -23.38 1.42 16.73
N ILE A 104 -23.50 2.34 15.76
CA ILE A 104 -22.99 2.15 14.41
C ILE A 104 -21.55 2.66 14.32
N LYS A 105 -20.63 1.79 13.99
CA LYS A 105 -19.21 2.14 13.76
C LYS A 105 -18.89 2.08 12.28
N MET A 106 -18.54 3.21 11.68
CA MET A 106 -18.17 3.27 10.27
C MET A 106 -16.86 2.51 10.01
N GLY A 107 -16.90 1.57 9.05
CA GLY A 107 -15.75 0.93 8.43
C GLY A 107 -14.95 1.93 7.58
N LYS A 108 -13.88 1.49 6.95
CA LYS A 108 -12.98 2.42 6.25
C LYS A 108 -13.58 3.03 4.98
N ILE A 109 -14.37 2.27 4.22
CA ILE A 109 -15.12 2.80 3.08
C ILE A 109 -16.20 3.76 3.62
N GLY A 110 -16.97 3.34 4.62
CA GLY A 110 -17.98 4.19 5.24
C GLY A 110 -17.42 5.51 5.77
N GLN A 111 -16.24 5.48 6.44
CA GLN A 111 -15.55 6.70 6.87
C GLN A 111 -15.16 7.62 5.72
N SER A 112 -14.85 7.06 4.54
CA SER A 112 -14.48 7.86 3.37
C SER A 112 -15.71 8.53 2.75
N PHE A 113 -16.86 7.86 2.72
CA PHE A 113 -18.11 8.40 2.17
C PHE A 113 -18.76 9.41 3.11
N ALA A 114 -18.74 9.13 4.41
CA ALA A 114 -19.28 10.06 5.42
C ALA A 114 -18.39 11.30 5.65
N SER A 115 -17.24 11.40 5.00
CA SER A 115 -16.31 12.52 5.19
C SER A 115 -16.83 13.81 4.57
N ASP A 116 -16.81 14.91 5.33
CA ASP A 116 -17.13 16.24 4.84
C ASP A 116 -16.07 16.82 3.90
N GLU A 117 -14.87 16.25 3.91
CA GLU A 117 -13.75 16.63 3.04
C GLU A 117 -13.42 15.51 2.06
N ARG A 118 -12.92 15.87 0.87
CA ARG A 118 -12.39 14.89 -0.07
C ARG A 118 -11.17 14.20 0.53
N VAL A 119 -11.15 12.86 0.51
CA VAL A 119 -10.09 12.04 1.10
C VAL A 119 -9.44 11.14 0.04
N VAL A 120 -8.27 10.59 0.37
CA VAL A 120 -7.69 9.47 -0.38
C VAL A 120 -8.08 8.18 0.34
N LEU A 121 -8.72 7.25 -0.35
CA LEU A 121 -9.04 5.91 0.12
C LEU A 121 -8.05 4.92 -0.53
N LEU A 122 -7.22 4.30 0.31
CA LEU A 122 -6.35 3.20 -0.11
C LEU A 122 -7.02 1.87 0.26
N ILE A 123 -7.27 1.03 -0.75
CA ILE A 123 -7.69 -0.37 -0.60
C ILE A 123 -6.47 -1.23 -0.88
N ASP A 124 -5.79 -1.67 0.18
CA ASP A 124 -4.49 -2.35 0.08
C ASP A 124 -4.64 -3.86 0.01
N GLU A 125 -3.98 -4.49 -0.98
CA GLU A 125 -3.92 -5.93 -1.23
C GLU A 125 -5.30 -6.56 -1.52
N ILE A 126 -6.05 -5.99 -2.48
CA ILE A 126 -7.39 -6.46 -2.88
C ILE A 126 -7.41 -7.93 -3.32
N ASP A 127 -6.30 -8.43 -3.86
CA ASP A 127 -6.13 -9.83 -4.27
C ASP A 127 -6.12 -10.85 -3.11
N LYS A 128 -6.23 -10.38 -1.86
CA LYS A 128 -6.48 -11.26 -0.70
C LYS A 128 -7.94 -11.61 -0.51
N ALA A 129 -8.85 -10.75 -0.94
CA ALA A 129 -10.28 -10.97 -0.85
C ALA A 129 -10.75 -12.09 -1.80
N ASP A 130 -11.91 -12.64 -1.52
CA ASP A 130 -12.63 -13.48 -2.47
C ASP A 130 -13.30 -12.63 -3.56
N THR A 131 -13.85 -13.31 -4.56
CA THR A 131 -14.50 -12.67 -5.72
C THR A 131 -15.77 -11.94 -5.30
N ASP A 132 -16.53 -12.51 -4.35
CA ASP A 132 -17.80 -11.92 -3.90
C ASP A 132 -17.55 -10.55 -3.26
N PHE A 133 -16.51 -10.43 -2.41
CA PHE A 133 -16.11 -9.12 -1.86
C PHE A 133 -15.73 -8.11 -2.95
N GLN A 134 -14.99 -8.57 -3.98
CA GLN A 134 -14.56 -7.71 -5.07
C GLN A 134 -15.76 -7.19 -5.87
N ASP A 135 -16.69 -8.07 -6.23
CA ASP A 135 -17.85 -7.74 -7.05
C ASP A 135 -18.83 -6.86 -6.28
N ASP A 136 -19.16 -7.19 -5.03
CA ASP A 136 -20.00 -6.37 -4.16
C ASP A 136 -19.41 -4.96 -3.94
N MET A 137 -18.09 -4.86 -3.79
CA MET A 137 -17.42 -3.57 -3.62
C MET A 137 -17.55 -2.69 -4.87
N LEU A 138 -17.63 -3.29 -6.07
CA LEU A 138 -17.78 -2.52 -7.31
C LEU A 138 -19.05 -1.67 -7.32
N ASP A 139 -20.17 -2.25 -6.92
CA ASP A 139 -21.45 -1.55 -6.91
C ASP A 139 -21.42 -0.36 -5.93
N VAL A 140 -20.83 -0.56 -4.76
CA VAL A 140 -20.64 0.51 -3.76
C VAL A 140 -19.73 1.62 -4.29
N LEU A 141 -18.64 1.28 -4.99
CA LEU A 141 -17.71 2.26 -5.54
C LEU A 141 -18.27 2.98 -6.78
N ASP A 142 -19.15 2.36 -7.53
CA ASP A 142 -19.81 2.99 -8.68
C ASP A 142 -20.88 3.99 -8.22
N GLN A 143 -21.74 3.56 -7.31
CA GLN A 143 -22.86 4.36 -6.79
C GLN A 143 -22.39 5.41 -5.78
N MET A 144 -21.25 5.17 -5.11
CA MET A 144 -20.72 5.98 -4.00
C MET A 144 -21.72 6.11 -2.85
N GLU A 145 -22.48 5.05 -2.59
CA GLU A 145 -23.45 4.98 -1.50
C GLU A 145 -23.58 3.55 -0.96
N PHE A 146 -24.12 3.43 0.23
CA PHE A 146 -24.51 2.17 0.86
C PHE A 146 -25.56 2.40 1.93
N ASP A 147 -26.34 1.36 2.24
CA ASP A 147 -27.39 1.42 3.24
C ASP A 147 -26.91 0.87 4.59
N ILE A 148 -27.32 1.54 5.67
CA ILE A 148 -27.24 1.04 7.05
C ILE A 148 -28.59 0.49 7.43
N ILE A 149 -28.74 -0.82 7.35
CA ILE A 149 -30.03 -1.52 7.49
C ILE A 149 -30.67 -1.27 8.85
N GLU A 150 -29.89 -1.23 9.93
CA GLU A 150 -30.38 -1.11 11.30
C GLU A 150 -31.08 0.21 11.61
N ILE A 151 -30.82 1.23 10.79
CA ILE A 151 -31.40 2.58 10.98
C ILE A 151 -32.12 3.11 9.73
N ASP A 152 -32.28 2.26 8.71
CA ASP A 152 -32.93 2.60 7.42
C ASP A 152 -32.36 3.92 6.83
N LYS A 153 -31.02 4.00 6.74
CA LYS A 153 -30.31 5.21 6.32
C LYS A 153 -29.29 4.93 5.23
N THR A 154 -29.41 5.64 4.13
CA THR A 154 -28.41 5.62 3.05
C THR A 154 -27.30 6.61 3.35
N ILE A 155 -26.07 6.17 3.27
CA ILE A 155 -24.86 7.01 3.34
C ILE A 155 -24.35 7.21 1.92
N GLN A 156 -24.47 8.43 1.42
CA GLN A 156 -23.94 8.83 0.11
C GLN A 156 -22.67 9.67 0.28
N ALA A 157 -21.68 9.44 -0.56
CA ALA A 157 -20.43 10.21 -0.52
C ALA A 157 -20.66 11.67 -0.90
N LYS A 158 -20.49 12.57 0.04
CA LYS A 158 -20.59 14.03 -0.20
C LYS A 158 -19.50 14.53 -1.15
N ASN A 159 -18.31 13.95 -1.05
CA ASN A 159 -17.16 14.23 -1.89
C ASN A 159 -16.58 12.90 -2.35
N ARG A 160 -16.56 12.67 -3.67
CA ARG A 160 -16.03 11.43 -4.24
C ARG A 160 -14.55 11.28 -3.85
N PRO A 161 -14.15 10.22 -3.11
CA PRO A 161 -12.77 10.04 -2.69
C PRO A 161 -11.84 9.77 -3.88
N VAL A 162 -10.55 10.06 -3.72
CA VAL A 162 -9.51 9.54 -4.62
C VAL A 162 -9.21 8.11 -4.20
N ILE A 163 -9.58 7.14 -5.04
CA ILE A 163 -9.47 5.72 -4.70
C ILE A 163 -8.21 5.14 -5.34
N VAL A 164 -7.36 4.56 -4.50
CA VAL A 164 -6.17 3.80 -4.92
C VAL A 164 -6.33 2.37 -4.44
N ILE A 165 -6.23 1.42 -5.35
CA ILE A 165 -6.36 -0.02 -5.08
C ILE A 165 -5.03 -0.67 -5.39
N THR A 166 -4.51 -1.54 -4.51
CA THR A 166 -3.27 -2.26 -4.77
C THR A 166 -3.50 -3.76 -4.88
N SER A 167 -2.72 -4.41 -5.75
CA SER A 167 -2.68 -5.86 -5.90
C SER A 167 -1.24 -6.35 -6.06
N ASN A 168 -0.90 -7.46 -5.39
CA ASN A 168 0.38 -8.16 -5.54
C ASN A 168 0.32 -9.27 -6.61
N ALA A 169 -0.75 -9.31 -7.41
CA ALA A 169 -0.95 -10.28 -8.48
C ALA A 169 -0.94 -11.76 -8.05
N LYS A 170 -1.32 -12.05 -6.80
CA LYS A 170 -1.42 -13.42 -6.30
C LYS A 170 -2.65 -14.15 -6.82
N LYS A 171 -3.72 -13.41 -7.09
CA LYS A 171 -4.96 -13.88 -7.71
C LYS A 171 -5.35 -12.90 -8.82
N ASP A 172 -6.01 -13.39 -9.84
CA ASP A 172 -6.59 -12.53 -10.85
C ASP A 172 -7.86 -11.87 -10.29
N LEU A 173 -8.07 -10.64 -10.70
CA LEU A 173 -9.27 -9.87 -10.41
C LEU A 173 -10.29 -10.13 -11.52
N SER A 174 -11.59 -10.01 -11.22
CA SER A 174 -12.65 -10.22 -12.20
C SER A 174 -12.59 -9.17 -13.32
N ASP A 175 -12.99 -9.56 -14.54
CA ASP A 175 -13.06 -8.63 -15.68
C ASP A 175 -13.95 -7.41 -15.40
N PRO A 176 -15.15 -7.57 -14.76
CA PRO A 176 -15.95 -6.43 -14.33
C PRO A 176 -15.20 -5.46 -13.43
N PHE A 177 -14.38 -5.98 -12.50
CA PHE A 177 -13.56 -5.17 -11.61
C PHE A 177 -12.51 -4.37 -12.38
N LEU A 178 -11.79 -5.04 -13.29
CA LEU A 178 -10.77 -4.41 -14.13
C LEU A 178 -11.36 -3.31 -15.01
N GLY A 179 -12.56 -3.52 -15.57
CA GLY A 179 -13.26 -2.57 -16.45
C GLY A 179 -13.65 -1.26 -15.75
N ARG A 180 -13.75 -1.22 -14.42
CA ARG A 180 -14.13 -0.04 -13.64
C ARG A 180 -12.94 0.73 -13.06
N CYS A 181 -11.72 0.28 -13.31
CA CYS A 181 -10.50 0.88 -12.80
C CYS A 181 -9.59 1.39 -13.92
N ASN A 182 -8.93 2.50 -13.70
CA ASN A 182 -7.71 2.81 -14.45
C ASN A 182 -6.59 1.91 -13.93
N PHE A 183 -5.82 1.32 -14.82
CA PHE A 183 -4.80 0.34 -14.47
C PHE A 183 -3.39 0.88 -14.70
N HIS A 184 -2.48 0.59 -13.75
CA HIS A 184 -1.06 0.80 -13.97
C HIS A 184 -0.23 -0.31 -13.32
N HIS A 185 0.72 -0.85 -14.09
CA HIS A 185 1.68 -1.85 -13.59
C HIS A 185 2.95 -1.15 -13.10
N ILE A 186 3.22 -1.21 -11.80
CA ILE A 186 4.48 -0.71 -11.24
C ILE A 186 5.53 -1.81 -11.33
N ALA A 187 6.43 -1.69 -12.29
CA ALA A 187 7.58 -2.58 -12.43
C ALA A 187 8.53 -2.45 -11.22
N PHE A 188 9.34 -3.49 -11.00
CA PHE A 188 10.40 -3.39 -10.00
C PHE A 188 11.40 -2.32 -10.47
N PRO A 189 11.82 -1.39 -9.58
CA PRO A 189 12.71 -0.29 -9.97
C PRO A 189 14.00 -0.78 -10.62
N GLU A 190 14.41 -0.13 -11.70
CA GLU A 190 15.73 -0.33 -12.28
C GLU A 190 16.83 0.25 -11.38
N PRO A 191 18.12 -0.16 -11.54
CA PRO A 191 19.20 0.24 -10.66
C PRO A 191 19.32 1.75 -10.43
N ASP A 192 19.11 2.57 -11.46
CA ASP A 192 19.20 4.04 -11.35
C ASP A 192 18.06 4.63 -10.53
N MET A 193 16.85 4.10 -10.71
CA MET A 193 15.69 4.47 -9.91
C MET A 193 15.88 4.01 -8.46
N MET A 194 16.43 2.80 -8.25
CA MET A 194 16.70 2.27 -6.92
C MET A 194 17.72 3.13 -6.16
N ARG A 195 18.75 3.67 -6.83
CA ARG A 195 19.68 4.61 -6.20
C ARG A 195 18.94 5.83 -5.65
N LYS A 196 18.10 6.45 -6.47
CA LYS A 196 17.29 7.59 -6.04
C LYS A 196 16.38 7.25 -4.85
N ILE A 197 15.76 6.05 -4.86
CA ILE A 197 14.93 5.58 -3.74
C ILE A 197 15.78 5.48 -2.47
N VAL A 198 16.97 4.89 -2.54
CA VAL A 198 17.87 4.76 -1.39
C VAL A 198 18.31 6.13 -0.88
N GLU A 199 18.66 7.08 -1.76
CA GLU A 199 19.04 8.44 -1.39
C GLU A 199 17.94 9.19 -0.63
N VAL A 200 16.67 9.00 -1.01
CA VAL A 200 15.51 9.56 -0.29
C VAL A 200 15.41 8.99 1.14
N HIS A 201 15.78 7.72 1.34
CA HIS A 201 15.74 7.08 2.66
C HIS A 201 16.98 7.38 3.52
N PHE A 202 18.11 7.70 2.89
CA PHE A 202 19.40 7.91 3.56
C PHE A 202 20.05 9.19 3.06
N THR A 203 19.60 10.34 3.55
CA THR A 203 20.20 11.63 3.21
C THR A 203 21.69 11.62 3.50
N GLY A 204 22.51 11.96 2.49
CA GLY A 204 23.96 12.01 2.62
C GLY A 204 24.64 10.64 2.72
N ILE A 205 24.04 9.58 2.16
CA ILE A 205 24.67 8.26 2.05
C ILE A 205 25.98 8.37 1.26
N ASP A 206 27.01 7.64 1.73
CA ASP A 206 28.26 7.52 0.99
C ASP A 206 28.01 6.89 -0.39
N LYS A 207 28.57 7.50 -1.44
CA LYS A 207 28.31 7.13 -2.83
C LYS A 207 28.90 5.74 -3.17
N GLU A 208 30.06 5.38 -2.61
CA GLU A 208 30.67 4.07 -2.83
C GLU A 208 29.83 2.96 -2.18
N LEU A 209 29.30 3.22 -0.98
CA LEU A 209 28.38 2.31 -0.31
C LEU A 209 27.09 2.13 -1.12
N LEU A 210 26.48 3.24 -1.59
CA LEU A 210 25.25 3.21 -2.37
C LEU A 210 25.43 2.35 -3.63
N ASP A 211 26.47 2.64 -4.43
CA ASP A 211 26.70 1.94 -5.70
C ASP A 211 27.03 0.47 -5.48
N SER A 212 27.85 0.14 -4.47
CA SER A 212 28.21 -1.23 -4.14
C SER A 212 27.02 -2.03 -3.61
N ALA A 213 26.21 -1.42 -2.74
CA ALA A 213 25.02 -2.07 -2.20
C ALA A 213 23.96 -2.34 -3.28
N VAL A 214 23.66 -1.35 -4.13
CA VAL A 214 22.69 -1.51 -5.22
C VAL A 214 23.17 -2.58 -6.21
N ARG A 215 24.44 -2.54 -6.65
CA ARG A 215 25.01 -3.54 -7.55
C ARG A 215 24.93 -4.95 -6.97
N THR A 216 25.33 -5.12 -5.72
CA THR A 216 25.27 -6.41 -5.02
C THR A 216 23.81 -6.90 -4.90
N PHE A 217 22.89 -6.02 -4.56
CA PHE A 217 21.47 -6.35 -4.45
C PHE A 217 20.89 -6.88 -5.75
N TYR A 218 21.15 -6.24 -6.90
CA TYR A 218 20.66 -6.73 -8.20
C TYR A 218 21.30 -8.06 -8.58
N ARG A 219 22.62 -8.22 -8.35
CA ARG A 219 23.29 -9.50 -8.57
C ARG A 219 22.66 -10.63 -7.74
N LEU A 220 22.27 -10.35 -6.50
CA LEU A 220 21.56 -11.30 -5.64
C LEU A 220 20.16 -11.62 -6.17
N ARG A 221 19.42 -10.64 -6.73
CA ARG A 221 18.12 -10.88 -7.33
C ARG A 221 18.14 -11.74 -8.59
N GLU A 222 19.29 -11.84 -9.27
CA GLU A 222 19.48 -12.66 -10.48
C GLU A 222 19.84 -14.12 -10.17
N ILE A 223 20.07 -14.48 -8.91
CA ILE A 223 20.39 -15.86 -8.51
C ILE A 223 19.21 -16.78 -8.89
N LYS A 224 19.52 -17.80 -9.70
CA LYS A 224 18.52 -18.82 -10.10
C LYS A 224 18.12 -19.69 -8.92
N GLY A 225 16.86 -20.10 -8.87
CA GLY A 225 16.33 -20.98 -7.82
C GLY A 225 15.87 -20.24 -6.57
N ILE A 226 15.87 -18.92 -6.57
CA ILE A 226 15.25 -18.08 -5.52
C ILE A 226 13.75 -17.98 -5.81
N GLU A 227 12.92 -18.42 -4.86
CA GLU A 227 11.47 -18.29 -4.96
C GLU A 227 11.00 -16.87 -4.66
N LYS A 228 11.53 -16.27 -3.58
CA LYS A 228 11.20 -14.91 -3.17
C LYS A 228 12.42 -14.00 -3.27
N LYS A 229 12.48 -13.27 -4.38
CA LYS A 229 13.52 -12.25 -4.59
C LYS A 229 13.42 -11.15 -3.52
N PRO A 230 14.56 -10.65 -3.00
CA PRO A 230 14.54 -9.52 -2.07
C PRO A 230 13.97 -8.27 -2.75
N ALA A 231 13.15 -7.50 -2.01
CA ALA A 231 12.49 -6.30 -2.49
C ALA A 231 13.13 -5.02 -1.94
N THR A 232 12.63 -3.85 -2.32
CA THR A 232 13.15 -2.55 -1.90
C THR A 232 13.24 -2.41 -0.38
N ARG A 233 12.25 -2.94 0.37
CA ARG A 233 12.26 -2.92 1.84
C ARG A 233 13.44 -3.68 2.42
N GLU A 234 13.76 -4.86 1.87
CA GLU A 234 14.91 -5.66 2.27
C GLU A 234 16.21 -4.92 1.98
N LEU A 235 16.35 -4.27 0.83
CA LEU A 235 17.52 -3.44 0.51
C LEU A 235 17.71 -2.29 1.50
N ILE A 236 16.64 -1.53 1.77
CA ILE A 236 16.70 -0.42 2.74
C ILE A 236 17.13 -0.91 4.13
N ASN A 237 16.55 -2.02 4.59
CA ASN A 237 16.90 -2.60 5.89
C ASN A 237 18.34 -3.16 5.89
N TRP A 238 18.78 -3.73 4.78
CA TRP A 238 20.15 -4.23 4.65
C TRP A 238 21.18 -3.10 4.69
N ILE A 239 20.97 -2.02 3.94
CA ILE A 239 21.83 -0.82 4.00
C ILE A 239 21.86 -0.23 5.41
N ARG A 240 20.71 -0.21 6.11
CA ARG A 240 20.66 0.24 7.51
C ARG A 240 21.54 -0.62 8.41
N ALA A 241 21.50 -1.94 8.25
CA ALA A 241 22.34 -2.87 9.01
C ALA A 241 23.83 -2.68 8.70
N LEU A 242 24.20 -2.56 7.41
CA LEU A 242 25.57 -2.29 7.01
C LEU A 242 26.13 -1.01 7.65
N ARG A 243 25.31 0.06 7.69
CA ARG A 243 25.71 1.33 8.31
C ARG A 243 25.78 1.28 9.84
N SER A 244 25.09 0.34 10.46
CA SER A 244 25.08 0.17 11.92
C SER A 244 26.21 -0.72 12.42
N ASP A 245 26.89 -1.43 11.53
CA ASP A 245 28.01 -2.31 11.88
C ASP A 245 29.35 -1.52 11.85
N PRO A 246 30.02 -1.34 12.99
CA PRO A 246 31.30 -0.60 13.07
C PRO A 246 32.45 -1.31 12.34
N ASP A 247 32.35 -2.62 12.16
CA ASP A 247 33.39 -3.43 11.53
C ASP A 247 33.21 -3.53 10.01
N PHE A 248 32.04 -3.18 9.49
CA PHE A 248 31.76 -3.22 8.06
C PHE A 248 32.62 -2.25 7.27
N ARG A 249 33.12 -2.72 6.13
CA ARG A 249 33.86 -1.91 5.14
C ARG A 249 33.27 -2.12 3.75
N VAL A 250 33.05 -1.04 2.96
CA VAL A 250 32.47 -1.10 1.62
C VAL A 250 33.24 -2.05 0.69
N LYS A 251 34.58 -2.11 0.85
CA LYS A 251 35.43 -3.05 0.09
C LYS A 251 35.07 -4.54 0.30
N ASP A 252 34.39 -4.90 1.36
CA ASP A 252 33.96 -6.28 1.59
C ASP A 252 32.84 -6.67 0.59
N LEU A 253 31.91 -5.74 0.27
CA LEU A 253 30.96 -5.94 -0.82
C LEU A 253 31.64 -6.08 -2.18
N VAL A 254 32.67 -5.29 -2.44
CA VAL A 254 33.45 -5.36 -3.68
C VAL A 254 34.14 -6.71 -3.82
N LYS A 255 34.63 -7.30 -2.72
CA LYS A 255 35.23 -8.65 -2.67
C LYS A 255 34.20 -9.78 -2.74
N GLY A 256 32.91 -9.46 -2.85
CA GLY A 256 31.82 -10.43 -2.92
C GLY A 256 31.37 -10.96 -1.55
N GLU A 257 31.76 -10.31 -0.45
CA GLU A 257 31.20 -10.60 0.86
C GLU A 257 29.83 -9.95 0.98
N VAL A 258 28.85 -10.70 1.48
CA VAL A 258 27.50 -10.17 1.69
C VAL A 258 27.10 -10.36 3.16
N PRO A 259 27.47 -9.39 4.03
CA PRO A 259 27.08 -9.45 5.43
C PRO A 259 25.55 -9.41 5.57
N PHE A 260 25.03 -9.99 6.66
CA PHE A 260 23.61 -9.94 7.00
C PHE A 260 22.67 -10.49 5.92
N LEU A 261 23.09 -11.53 5.19
CA LEU A 261 22.31 -12.13 4.09
C LEU A 261 20.87 -12.50 4.51
N GLY A 262 20.65 -12.86 5.78
CA GLY A 262 19.33 -13.13 6.35
C GLY A 262 18.39 -11.92 6.41
N ILE A 263 18.87 -10.68 6.20
CA ILE A 263 18.02 -9.51 6.03
C ILE A 263 17.41 -9.51 4.64
N LEU A 264 18.11 -9.99 3.64
CA LEU A 264 17.65 -10.07 2.25
C LEU A 264 16.77 -11.30 2.00
N TYR A 265 17.15 -12.46 2.54
CA TYR A 265 16.43 -13.72 2.34
C TYR A 265 15.83 -14.25 3.64
N LYS A 266 14.49 -14.36 3.67
CA LYS A 266 13.72 -14.76 4.86
C LYS A 266 13.30 -16.22 4.84
N LYS A 267 13.33 -16.87 3.66
CA LYS A 267 13.03 -18.30 3.53
C LYS A 267 14.31 -19.10 3.62
N SER A 268 14.32 -20.17 4.42
CA SER A 268 15.51 -21.04 4.59
C SER A 268 16.04 -21.62 3.26
N PRO A 269 15.18 -22.10 2.30
CA PRO A 269 15.68 -22.56 1.01
C PRO A 269 16.37 -21.45 0.22
N ASP A 270 15.77 -20.25 0.13
CA ASP A 270 16.32 -19.10 -0.59
C ASP A 270 17.65 -18.65 0.03
N TYR A 271 17.73 -18.65 1.37
CA TYR A 271 18.94 -18.31 2.10
C TYR A 271 20.08 -19.28 1.78
N ALA A 272 19.82 -20.60 1.77
CA ALA A 272 20.84 -21.61 1.47
C ALA A 272 21.34 -21.49 0.01
N VAL A 273 20.42 -21.26 -0.95
CA VAL A 273 20.80 -21.05 -2.36
C VAL A 273 21.64 -19.78 -2.50
N ALA A 274 21.26 -18.68 -1.86
CA ALA A 274 21.98 -17.43 -1.91
C ALA A 274 23.37 -17.54 -1.25
N GLN A 275 23.47 -18.20 -0.09
CA GLN A 275 24.74 -18.42 0.62
C GLN A 275 25.74 -19.18 -0.24
N ASN A 276 25.30 -20.26 -0.94
CA ASN A 276 26.12 -21.02 -1.85
C ASN A 276 26.56 -20.19 -3.07
N ALA A 277 25.69 -19.34 -3.60
CA ALA A 277 26.00 -18.46 -4.73
C ALA A 277 27.00 -17.37 -4.32
N VAL A 278 26.84 -16.75 -3.13
CA VAL A 278 27.76 -15.74 -2.59
C VAL A 278 29.17 -16.32 -2.36
N GLY A 279 29.28 -17.59 -1.93
CA GLY A 279 30.59 -18.26 -1.83
C GLY A 279 31.36 -18.31 -3.16
N ARG A 280 30.63 -18.35 -4.30
CA ARG A 280 31.24 -18.31 -5.66
C ARG A 280 31.54 -16.88 -6.15
N PHE A 281 31.04 -15.85 -5.49
CA PHE A 281 31.38 -14.45 -5.82
C PHE A 281 32.79 -14.05 -5.38
N ARG A 282 33.38 -14.82 -4.45
CA ARG A 282 34.72 -14.62 -3.90
C ARG A 282 35.83 -15.31 -4.74
N ALA A 283 35.44 -16.22 -5.62
CA ALA A 283 36.32 -16.95 -6.52
C ALA A 283 36.43 -16.26 -7.89
#